data_4d3ec19dabb90c452c7c2f429dbd8ec2
#
_entry.id   4d3ec19dabb90c452c7c2f429dbd8ec2
#
_cell.length_a   1.000
_cell.length_b   1.000
_cell.length_c   1.000
_cell.angle_alpha   90.00
_cell.angle_beta   90.00
_cell.angle_gamma   90.00
#
_symmetry.space_group_name_H-M   'P 1'
#
loop_
_entity.id
_entity.type
_entity.pdbx_description
1 polymer ?
#
loop_
_entity_poly.entity_id
_entity_poly.type
_entity_poly.pdbx_seq_one_letter_code
_entity_poly.pdbx_strand_id
1 'polypeptide(L)'
;MRSVRIAILVCLSASGVAAMAVVQRGAGTTRPPSANAPAEATSRIVAAAVALTAMLDESGRAKLQFPFAGPQRTKWSNLPSGIFRREGLRLGDLSAAQRSAVMNLLAAALSPAGYRKVVDIMRGDEVLRRNQSTGGGRNAAPNAGRGRGGPAGPGGGVTFGDDEYYLAFLGTPSVTVPWMLQFGGHHLAINLTLAGSQAAMVPSLPAAQPATYTFEGRTVRPLGNENDKAFALINALDDTQRHQAILGYRVADLVLGPGQDGRTIQPEGIRASALSPSQQTMMWSIAEEWAGIMNTVFAEPRMAEIRSNLRDTYFAWSGPTTNGSPAYFRIQGPTLLIEYAPQQDSVDHIHTIYRDPTNDYGAKFVGK
;
A
#
# COMPACT_ATOMS: atom_id res chain seq x y z
N MET A 1 19.09 -3.27 -95.52
CA MET A 1 18.75 -2.12 -94.65
C MET A 1 17.67 -2.61 -93.69
N ARG A 2 18.03 -2.87 -92.44
CA ARG A 2 17.15 -3.48 -91.43
C ARG A 2 16.65 -2.38 -90.51
N SER A 3 15.33 -2.22 -90.43
CA SER A 3 14.65 -1.26 -89.56
C SER A 3 14.51 -1.84 -88.15
N VAL A 4 15.02 -1.12 -87.14
CA VAL A 4 14.86 -1.46 -85.74
C VAL A 4 13.62 -0.75 -85.24
N ARG A 5 12.63 -1.52 -84.78
CA ARG A 5 11.45 -0.99 -84.04
C ARG A 5 11.75 -0.99 -82.55
N ILE A 6 11.71 0.21 -81.95
CA ILE A 6 11.82 0.42 -80.49
C ILE A 6 10.39 0.31 -79.96
N ALA A 7 10.19 -0.64 -79.07
CA ALA A 7 8.95 -0.75 -78.26
C ALA A 7 9.12 0.01 -76.95
N ILE A 8 8.28 1.01 -76.74
CA ILE A 8 8.21 1.76 -75.46
C ILE A 8 7.28 1.01 -74.55
N LEU A 9 7.84 0.52 -73.42
CA LEU A 9 7.07 -0.11 -72.34
C LEU A 9 6.61 0.99 -71.36
N VAL A 10 5.30 1.24 -71.26
CA VAL A 10 4.71 2.17 -70.33
C VAL A 10 4.43 1.37 -69.03
N CYS A 11 5.21 1.63 -68.01
CA CYS A 11 4.93 1.13 -66.66
C CYS A 11 3.86 2.01 -65.98
N LEU A 12 2.64 1.49 -65.82
CA LEU A 12 1.63 2.07 -64.92
C LEU A 12 1.98 1.70 -63.49
N SER A 13 2.41 2.67 -62.69
CA SER A 13 2.54 2.55 -61.26
C SER A 13 1.16 2.74 -60.58
N ALA A 14 0.57 1.68 -60.10
CA ALA A 14 -0.61 1.74 -59.25
C ALA A 14 -0.21 2.17 -57.86
N SER A 15 -0.53 3.41 -57.47
CA SER A 15 -0.38 3.91 -56.09
C SER A 15 -1.49 3.34 -55.23
N GLY A 16 -1.18 2.29 -54.45
CA GLY A 16 -2.07 1.76 -53.44
C GLY A 16 -2.12 2.70 -52.25
N VAL A 17 -3.25 3.37 -52.02
CA VAL A 17 -3.55 4.10 -50.80
C VAL A 17 -3.88 3.06 -49.72
N ALA A 18 -2.94 2.82 -48.80
CA ALA A 18 -3.20 2.03 -47.60
C ALA A 18 -4.07 2.85 -46.62
N ALA A 19 -5.33 2.52 -46.56
CA ALA A 19 -6.21 3.05 -45.50
C ALA A 19 -5.77 2.47 -44.15
N MET A 20 -5.12 3.29 -43.30
CA MET A 20 -4.91 2.95 -41.90
C MET A 20 -6.27 2.95 -41.18
N ALA A 21 -6.77 1.79 -40.87
CA ALA A 21 -7.88 1.63 -39.96
C ALA A 21 -7.41 2.02 -38.53
N VAL A 22 -7.82 3.21 -38.10
CA VAL A 22 -7.70 3.62 -36.68
C VAL A 22 -8.66 2.73 -35.89
N VAL A 23 -8.10 1.72 -35.21
CA VAL A 23 -8.84 0.95 -34.21
C VAL A 23 -9.06 1.90 -33.04
N GLN A 24 -10.20 2.58 -33.01
CA GLN A 24 -10.71 3.20 -31.79
C GLN A 24 -10.89 2.09 -30.75
N ARG A 25 -9.95 2.01 -29.79
CA ARG A 25 -10.18 1.27 -28.54
C ARG A 25 -11.35 1.96 -27.86
N GLY A 26 -12.52 1.34 -27.96
CA GLY A 26 -13.72 1.76 -27.24
C GLY A 26 -13.35 1.90 -25.76
N ALA A 27 -13.58 3.09 -25.20
CA ALA A 27 -13.59 3.28 -23.76
C ALA A 27 -14.58 2.25 -23.21
N GLY A 28 -14.07 1.21 -22.57
CA GLY A 28 -14.90 0.22 -21.88
C GLY A 28 -15.76 0.97 -20.89
N THR A 29 -17.04 1.07 -21.15
CA THR A 29 -18.03 1.52 -20.16
C THR A 29 -17.98 0.50 -19.03
N THR A 30 -17.25 0.79 -17.97
CA THR A 30 -17.27 0.03 -16.74
C THR A 30 -18.70 0.18 -16.20
N ARG A 31 -19.50 -0.90 -16.34
CA ARG A 31 -20.82 -0.99 -15.74
C ARG A 31 -20.66 -0.70 -14.25
N PRO A 32 -21.45 0.21 -13.66
CA PRO A 32 -21.37 0.45 -12.23
C PRO A 32 -21.54 -0.89 -11.49
N PRO A 33 -20.77 -1.10 -10.40
CA PRO A 33 -20.87 -2.34 -9.64
C PRO A 33 -22.31 -2.58 -9.20
N SER A 34 -22.74 -3.85 -9.22
CA SER A 34 -24.09 -4.21 -8.76
C SER A 34 -24.24 -3.82 -7.29
N ALA A 35 -25.47 -3.51 -6.85
CA ALA A 35 -25.77 -3.20 -5.45
C ALA A 35 -25.30 -4.32 -4.48
N ASN A 36 -25.16 -5.56 -4.98
CA ASN A 36 -24.70 -6.72 -4.22
C ASN A 36 -23.18 -6.93 -4.26
N ALA A 37 -22.43 -6.14 -5.03
CA ALA A 37 -20.98 -6.34 -5.21
C ALA A 37 -20.18 -6.35 -3.90
N PRO A 38 -20.45 -5.48 -2.88
CA PRO A 38 -19.77 -5.56 -1.60
C PRO A 38 -20.04 -6.87 -0.84
N ALA A 39 -21.28 -7.35 -0.80
CA ALA A 39 -21.63 -8.62 -0.14
C ALA A 39 -20.97 -9.82 -0.85
N GLU A 40 -20.92 -9.80 -2.19
CA GLU A 40 -20.21 -10.82 -2.98
C GLU A 40 -18.71 -10.79 -2.74
N ALA A 41 -18.11 -9.60 -2.62
CA ALA A 41 -16.69 -9.45 -2.29
C ALA A 41 -16.41 -10.01 -0.89
N THR A 42 -17.21 -9.66 0.12
CA THR A 42 -17.12 -10.24 1.47
C THR A 42 -17.23 -11.76 1.42
N SER A 43 -18.20 -12.31 0.67
CA SER A 43 -18.38 -13.75 0.54
C SER A 43 -17.16 -14.46 -0.05
N ARG A 44 -16.50 -13.86 -1.06
CA ARG A 44 -15.26 -14.41 -1.63
C ARG A 44 -14.10 -14.38 -0.63
N ILE A 45 -13.95 -13.30 0.13
CA ILE A 45 -12.90 -13.18 1.16
C ILE A 45 -13.13 -14.22 2.26
N VAL A 46 -14.37 -14.36 2.75
CA VAL A 46 -14.74 -15.36 3.76
C VAL A 46 -14.50 -16.77 3.25
N ALA A 47 -14.90 -17.09 2.01
CA ALA A 47 -14.66 -18.41 1.42
C ALA A 47 -13.16 -18.74 1.36
N ALA A 48 -12.29 -17.78 0.98
CA ALA A 48 -10.85 -17.96 0.97
C ALA A 48 -10.29 -18.16 2.39
N ALA A 49 -10.78 -17.41 3.38
CA ALA A 49 -10.39 -17.56 4.79
C ALA A 49 -10.79 -18.93 5.35
N VAL A 50 -12.00 -19.40 5.06
CA VAL A 50 -12.52 -20.73 5.46
C VAL A 50 -11.69 -21.84 4.79
N ALA A 51 -11.41 -21.72 3.50
CA ALA A 51 -10.59 -22.69 2.76
C ALA A 51 -9.18 -22.83 3.37
N LEU A 52 -8.52 -21.71 3.71
CA LEU A 52 -7.25 -21.73 4.42
C LEU A 52 -7.37 -22.42 5.79
N THR A 53 -8.38 -22.04 6.59
CA THR A 53 -8.59 -22.60 7.94
C THR A 53 -8.79 -24.13 7.90
N ALA A 54 -9.47 -24.63 6.86
CA ALA A 54 -9.70 -26.06 6.66
C ALA A 54 -8.40 -26.86 6.35
N MET A 55 -7.35 -26.21 5.86
CA MET A 55 -6.04 -26.82 5.57
C MET A 55 -5.12 -26.90 6.79
N LEU A 56 -5.52 -26.29 7.92
CA LEU A 56 -4.70 -26.21 9.13
C LEU A 56 -5.07 -27.33 10.10
N ASP A 57 -4.06 -27.82 10.82
CA ASP A 57 -4.25 -28.63 12.02
C ASP A 57 -4.77 -27.80 13.21
N GLU A 58 -4.99 -28.42 14.35
CA GLU A 58 -5.46 -27.75 15.55
C GLU A 58 -4.49 -26.64 16.01
N SER A 59 -3.20 -26.90 15.99
CA SER A 59 -2.16 -25.94 16.36
C SER A 59 -2.15 -24.73 15.43
N GLY A 60 -2.25 -24.96 14.11
CA GLY A 60 -2.34 -23.90 13.12
C GLY A 60 -3.59 -23.01 13.30
N ARG A 61 -4.74 -23.64 13.54
CA ARG A 61 -6.00 -22.91 13.85
C ARG A 61 -5.87 -22.09 15.12
N ALA A 62 -5.27 -22.64 16.17
CA ALA A 62 -5.05 -21.91 17.42
C ALA A 62 -4.13 -20.69 17.24
N LYS A 63 -3.10 -20.79 16.39
CA LYS A 63 -2.23 -19.65 16.06
C LYS A 63 -2.94 -18.60 15.19
N LEU A 64 -3.88 -19.00 14.31
CA LEU A 64 -4.58 -18.10 13.40
C LEU A 64 -5.63 -17.24 14.10
N GLN A 65 -6.34 -17.79 15.09
CA GLN A 65 -7.61 -17.26 15.61
C GLN A 65 -7.46 -16.51 16.93
N PHE A 66 -7.94 -15.27 16.96
CA PHE A 66 -7.94 -14.39 18.14
C PHE A 66 -9.35 -13.83 18.41
N PRO A 67 -9.66 -13.41 19.64
CA PRO A 67 -10.88 -12.66 19.94
C PRO A 67 -10.91 -11.33 19.15
N PHE A 68 -12.08 -10.97 18.62
CA PHE A 68 -12.23 -9.71 17.87
C PHE A 68 -11.94 -8.48 18.73
N ALA A 69 -12.47 -8.44 19.96
CA ALA A 69 -12.28 -7.36 20.93
C ALA A 69 -11.05 -7.59 21.83
N GLY A 70 -9.99 -8.21 21.32
CA GLY A 70 -8.77 -8.51 22.08
C GLY A 70 -7.64 -7.52 21.83
N PRO A 71 -6.54 -7.62 22.62
CA PRO A 71 -5.37 -6.77 22.49
C PRO A 71 -4.61 -6.99 21.17
N GLN A 72 -4.85 -8.11 20.48
CA GLN A 72 -4.23 -8.40 19.19
C GLN A 72 -4.57 -7.35 18.13
N ARG A 73 -5.71 -6.69 18.22
CA ARG A 73 -6.16 -5.67 17.25
C ARG A 73 -5.16 -4.54 17.05
N THR A 74 -4.50 -4.09 18.10
CA THR A 74 -3.49 -3.02 18.06
C THR A 74 -2.05 -3.54 18.11
N LYS A 75 -1.85 -4.87 18.15
CA LYS A 75 -0.54 -5.51 18.23
C LYS A 75 0.04 -5.78 16.86
N TRP A 76 0.44 -4.73 16.18
CA TRP A 76 1.11 -4.75 14.88
C TRP A 76 2.23 -3.70 14.82
N SER A 77 3.19 -3.88 13.93
CA SER A 77 4.34 -2.97 13.77
C SER A 77 4.99 -3.18 12.40
N ASN A 78 5.74 -2.17 11.95
CA ASN A 78 6.64 -2.24 10.80
C ASN A 78 8.04 -2.75 11.15
N LEU A 79 8.35 -2.99 12.42
CA LEU A 79 9.66 -3.47 12.87
C LEU A 79 9.88 -4.94 12.46
N PRO A 80 11.14 -5.36 12.22
CA PRO A 80 11.45 -6.74 11.85
C PRO A 80 11.27 -7.71 13.02
N SER A 81 11.19 -9.01 12.68
CA SER A 81 11.24 -10.09 13.67
C SER A 81 12.56 -10.03 14.46
N GLY A 82 12.49 -10.34 15.76
CA GLY A 82 13.59 -10.12 16.71
C GLY A 82 13.52 -8.79 17.46
N ILE A 83 12.93 -7.73 16.85
CA ILE A 83 12.62 -6.46 17.53
C ILE A 83 11.15 -6.41 17.95
N PHE A 84 10.24 -6.85 17.09
CA PHE A 84 8.82 -6.93 17.41
C PHE A 84 8.32 -8.37 17.28
N ARG A 85 7.72 -8.89 18.36
CA ARG A 85 7.12 -10.22 18.37
C ARG A 85 5.69 -10.15 17.81
N ARG A 86 5.48 -10.82 16.68
CA ARG A 86 4.14 -11.00 16.07
C ARG A 86 3.50 -12.28 16.57
N GLU A 87 2.18 -12.24 16.66
CA GLU A 87 1.35 -13.40 16.84
C GLU A 87 0.65 -13.74 15.53
N GLY A 88 0.25 -15.00 15.35
CA GLY A 88 -0.41 -15.46 14.13
C GLY A 88 0.31 -16.62 13.44
N LEU A 89 -0.17 -17.00 12.27
CA LEU A 89 0.47 -17.98 11.38
C LEU A 89 1.66 -17.32 10.69
N ARG A 90 2.87 -17.79 10.98
CA ARG A 90 4.07 -17.37 10.25
C ARG A 90 4.12 -18.05 8.90
N LEU A 91 4.35 -17.32 7.81
CA LEU A 91 4.39 -17.89 6.45
C LEU A 91 5.49 -18.95 6.29
N GLY A 92 6.64 -18.76 6.95
CA GLY A 92 7.73 -19.72 6.92
C GLY A 92 7.43 -21.09 7.54
N ASP A 93 6.38 -21.20 8.36
CA ASP A 93 5.94 -22.44 8.99
C ASP A 93 4.89 -23.20 8.14
N LEU A 94 4.44 -22.62 7.03
CA LEU A 94 3.37 -23.15 6.20
C LEU A 94 3.91 -24.02 5.06
N SER A 95 3.16 -25.06 4.71
CA SER A 95 3.39 -25.79 3.46
C SER A 95 3.16 -24.88 2.25
N ALA A 96 3.70 -25.24 1.08
CA ALA A 96 3.49 -24.47 -0.16
C ALA A 96 2.01 -24.27 -0.50
N ALA A 97 1.17 -25.29 -0.27
CA ALA A 97 -0.27 -25.21 -0.50
C ALA A 97 -0.96 -24.24 0.47
N GLN A 98 -0.62 -24.27 1.76
CA GLN A 98 -1.14 -23.34 2.76
C GLN A 98 -0.68 -21.90 2.50
N ARG A 99 0.60 -21.70 2.13
CA ARG A 99 1.11 -20.38 1.74
C ARG A 99 0.38 -19.83 0.51
N SER A 100 0.13 -20.67 -0.49
CA SER A 100 -0.68 -20.30 -1.67
C SER A 100 -2.11 -19.90 -1.26
N ALA A 101 -2.72 -20.59 -0.30
CA ALA A 101 -4.05 -20.23 0.21
C ALA A 101 -4.05 -18.88 0.92
N VAL A 102 -3.00 -18.52 1.68
CA VAL A 102 -2.83 -17.17 2.24
C VAL A 102 -2.76 -16.13 1.13
N MET A 103 -1.96 -16.36 0.10
CA MET A 103 -1.82 -15.42 -1.03
C MET A 103 -3.13 -15.27 -1.81
N ASN A 104 -3.93 -16.34 -1.97
CA ASN A 104 -5.26 -16.28 -2.57
C ASN A 104 -6.24 -15.45 -1.72
N LEU A 105 -6.16 -15.57 -0.39
CA LEU A 105 -6.96 -14.74 0.52
C LEU A 105 -6.60 -13.25 0.38
N LEU A 106 -5.31 -12.93 0.33
CA LEU A 106 -4.85 -11.55 0.11
C LEU A 106 -5.30 -11.02 -1.27
N ALA A 107 -5.24 -11.86 -2.32
CA ALA A 107 -5.72 -11.48 -3.65
C ALA A 107 -7.24 -11.22 -3.69
N ALA A 108 -8.03 -11.90 -2.85
CA ALA A 108 -9.46 -11.62 -2.70
C ALA A 108 -9.73 -10.32 -1.89
N ALA A 109 -8.90 -10.05 -0.89
CA ALA A 109 -9.06 -8.93 0.04
C ALA A 109 -8.55 -7.58 -0.52
N LEU A 110 -7.61 -7.62 -1.46
CA LEU A 110 -6.92 -6.46 -2.01
C LEU A 110 -7.31 -6.22 -3.48
N SER A 111 -7.08 -5.00 -3.96
CA SER A 111 -7.12 -4.71 -5.39
C SER A 111 -5.93 -5.39 -6.11
N PRO A 112 -5.99 -5.58 -7.43
CA PRO A 112 -4.84 -6.12 -8.17
C PRO A 112 -3.55 -5.29 -7.99
N ALA A 113 -3.68 -3.96 -7.88
CA ALA A 113 -2.55 -3.07 -7.61
C ALA A 113 -2.06 -3.19 -6.16
N GLY A 114 -2.98 -3.24 -5.20
CA GLY A 114 -2.68 -3.44 -3.78
C GLY A 114 -2.02 -4.78 -3.51
N TYR A 115 -2.50 -5.86 -4.12
CA TYR A 115 -1.88 -7.18 -4.03
C TYR A 115 -0.44 -7.17 -4.57
N ARG A 116 -0.20 -6.57 -5.74
CA ARG A 116 1.17 -6.42 -6.28
C ARG A 116 2.06 -5.64 -5.33
N LYS A 117 1.58 -4.51 -4.78
CA LYS A 117 2.33 -3.69 -3.81
C LYS A 117 2.74 -4.52 -2.58
N VAL A 118 1.82 -5.30 -2.02
CA VAL A 118 2.11 -6.20 -0.88
C VAL A 118 3.19 -7.22 -1.25
N VAL A 119 3.06 -7.88 -2.40
CA VAL A 119 4.05 -8.86 -2.88
C VAL A 119 5.41 -8.19 -3.13
N ASP A 120 5.44 -6.98 -3.68
CA ASP A 120 6.68 -6.26 -3.94
C ASP A 120 7.36 -5.81 -2.63
N ILE A 121 6.61 -5.43 -1.60
CA ILE A 121 7.15 -5.16 -0.26
C ILE A 121 7.79 -6.43 0.33
N MET A 122 7.09 -7.57 0.29
CA MET A 122 7.60 -8.85 0.78
C MET A 122 8.88 -9.28 0.05
N ARG A 123 8.95 -9.09 -1.28
CA ARG A 123 10.16 -9.34 -2.08
C ARG A 123 11.32 -8.42 -1.70
N GLY A 124 11.04 -7.14 -1.43
CA GLY A 124 12.05 -6.22 -0.91
C GLY A 124 12.68 -6.72 0.37
N ASP A 125 11.88 -7.25 1.28
CA ASP A 125 12.34 -7.84 2.54
C ASP A 125 13.19 -9.11 2.30
N GLU A 126 12.85 -9.92 1.30
CA GLU A 126 13.67 -11.06 0.88
C GLU A 126 15.03 -10.62 0.28
N VAL A 127 15.06 -9.48 -0.43
CA VAL A 127 16.32 -8.88 -0.90
C VAL A 127 17.20 -8.46 0.28
N LEU A 128 16.63 -7.86 1.33
CA LEU A 128 17.35 -7.55 2.57
C LEU A 128 17.95 -8.80 3.21
N ARG A 129 17.18 -9.87 3.34
CA ARG A 129 17.63 -11.15 3.90
C ARG A 129 18.84 -11.69 3.14
N ARG A 130 18.79 -11.70 1.81
CA ARG A 130 19.88 -12.17 0.96
C ARG A 130 21.14 -11.33 1.11
N ASN A 131 21.00 -10.01 1.17
CA ASN A 131 22.12 -9.10 1.33
C ASN A 131 22.82 -9.27 2.69
N GLN A 132 22.09 -9.59 3.75
CA GLN A 132 22.69 -9.93 5.04
C GLN A 132 23.48 -11.24 4.99
N SER A 133 22.94 -12.29 4.33
CA SER A 133 23.58 -13.61 4.27
C SER A 133 24.85 -13.63 3.40
N THR A 134 25.00 -12.72 2.45
CA THR A 134 26.16 -12.65 1.54
C THR A 134 27.35 -11.87 2.12
N GLY A 135 27.34 -11.51 3.41
CA GLY A 135 28.46 -10.86 4.09
C GLY A 135 28.67 -9.37 3.76
N GLY A 136 27.70 -8.75 3.06
CA GLY A 136 27.65 -7.29 2.83
C GLY A 136 27.35 -6.45 4.08
N GLY A 137 27.33 -7.06 5.24
CA GLY A 137 26.87 -6.50 6.52
C GLY A 137 27.77 -5.45 7.18
N ARG A 138 28.54 -4.64 6.43
CA ARG A 138 29.27 -3.50 7.01
C ARG A 138 28.51 -2.18 7.05
N ASN A 139 27.27 -2.13 6.50
CA ASN A 139 26.40 -0.95 6.49
C ASN A 139 24.98 -1.22 7.02
N ALA A 140 24.76 -2.24 7.82
CA ALA A 140 23.60 -2.27 8.70
C ALA A 140 23.83 -1.14 9.71
N ALA A 141 23.08 -0.02 9.56
CA ALA A 141 23.20 1.14 10.42
C ALA A 141 23.11 0.71 11.89
N PRO A 142 24.07 1.11 12.76
CA PRO A 142 24.09 0.70 14.18
C PRO A 142 22.96 1.32 15.02
N ASN A 143 22.01 2.01 14.40
CA ASN A 143 20.90 2.68 15.06
C ASN A 143 19.57 2.34 14.35
N ALA A 144 19.11 1.10 14.43
CA ALA A 144 17.69 0.85 14.36
C ALA A 144 17.07 1.63 15.53
N GLY A 145 16.38 2.74 15.22
CA GLY A 145 15.95 3.75 16.17
C GLY A 145 15.37 3.14 17.45
N ARG A 146 15.87 3.61 18.59
CA ARG A 146 15.27 3.38 19.91
C ARG A 146 13.90 4.08 19.97
N GLY A 147 12.94 3.61 19.16
CA GLY A 147 11.53 3.77 19.47
C GLY A 147 11.29 2.96 20.74
N ARG A 148 10.58 3.54 21.71
CA ARG A 148 10.20 2.93 22.98
C ARG A 148 9.40 1.62 22.74
N GLY A 149 10.10 0.55 22.36
CA GLY A 149 9.63 -0.83 22.32
C GLY A 149 10.33 -1.57 23.43
N GLY A 150 9.60 -2.41 24.15
CA GLY A 150 10.08 -3.15 25.31
C GLY A 150 11.35 -3.98 25.04
N PRO A 151 11.97 -4.56 26.09
CA PRO A 151 13.26 -5.20 26.00
C PRO A 151 13.26 -6.34 24.99
N ALA A 152 14.24 -6.33 24.09
CA ALA A 152 14.55 -7.47 23.23
C ALA A 152 14.80 -8.70 24.12
N GLY A 153 14.09 -9.80 23.86
CA GLY A 153 14.35 -11.07 24.54
C GLY A 153 15.77 -11.55 24.25
N PRO A 154 16.40 -12.32 25.14
CA PRO A 154 17.77 -12.75 24.98
C PRO A 154 17.92 -13.73 23.82
N GLY A 155 18.69 -13.39 22.80
CA GLY A 155 19.34 -14.32 21.88
C GLY A 155 18.88 -14.42 20.44
N GLY A 156 17.96 -13.58 19.93
CA GLY A 156 17.53 -13.60 18.53
C GLY A 156 18.05 -12.40 17.75
N GLY A 157 18.86 -12.61 16.72
CA GLY A 157 19.20 -11.56 15.75
C GLY A 157 17.96 -11.08 14.98
N VAL A 158 18.06 -9.89 14.38
CA VAL A 158 17.01 -9.36 13.50
C VAL A 158 16.87 -10.26 12.28
N THR A 159 15.62 -10.67 11.96
CA THR A 159 15.32 -11.57 10.84
C THR A 159 14.43 -10.86 9.82
N PHE A 160 14.81 -10.98 8.55
CA PHE A 160 14.08 -10.45 7.40
C PHE A 160 13.61 -11.59 6.48
N GLY A 161 12.84 -11.26 5.49
CA GLY A 161 12.42 -12.14 4.42
C GLY A 161 10.92 -12.41 4.43
N ASP A 162 10.43 -12.94 3.32
CA ASP A 162 9.01 -13.20 3.09
C ASP A 162 8.44 -14.33 3.95
N ASP A 163 9.29 -15.12 4.61
CA ASP A 163 8.90 -16.09 5.64
C ASP A 163 8.49 -15.44 6.97
N GLU A 164 8.91 -14.20 7.23
CA GLU A 164 8.65 -13.44 8.47
C GLU A 164 7.36 -12.61 8.41
N TYR A 165 6.43 -12.99 7.54
CA TYR A 165 5.09 -12.42 7.50
C TYR A 165 4.11 -13.32 8.23
N TYR A 166 3.14 -12.69 8.89
CA TYR A 166 2.20 -13.34 9.81
C TYR A 166 0.76 -13.00 9.43
N LEU A 167 -0.11 -13.99 9.54
CA LEU A 167 -1.55 -13.85 9.34
C LEU A 167 -2.29 -14.17 10.62
N ALA A 168 -3.25 -13.31 11.00
CA ALA A 168 -4.17 -13.56 12.10
C ALA A 168 -5.61 -13.17 11.70
N PHE A 169 -6.58 -13.92 12.24
CA PHE A 169 -8.00 -13.56 12.19
C PHE A 169 -8.44 -13.14 13.58
N LEU A 170 -9.04 -11.97 13.69
CA LEU A 170 -9.66 -11.49 14.91
C LEU A 170 -11.17 -11.59 14.73
N GLY A 171 -11.84 -12.40 15.56
CA GLY A 171 -13.19 -12.86 15.28
C GLY A 171 -13.21 -13.98 14.22
N THR A 172 -14.33 -14.63 14.04
CA THR A 172 -14.50 -15.71 13.05
C THR A 172 -14.85 -15.12 11.69
N PRO A 173 -14.19 -15.50 10.58
CA PRO A 173 -14.58 -15.09 9.25
C PRO A 173 -16.07 -15.29 8.99
N SER A 174 -16.79 -14.21 8.71
CA SER A 174 -18.25 -14.19 8.59
C SER A 174 -18.70 -13.19 7.54
N VAL A 175 -19.78 -13.51 6.84
CA VAL A 175 -20.43 -12.61 5.87
C VAL A 175 -21.33 -11.56 6.54
N THR A 176 -21.59 -11.66 7.85
CA THR A 176 -22.50 -10.75 8.58
C THR A 176 -21.89 -10.19 9.87
N VAL A 177 -21.15 -11.01 10.63
CA VAL A 177 -20.56 -10.62 11.91
C VAL A 177 -19.21 -9.95 11.66
N PRO A 178 -18.88 -8.86 12.37
CA PRO A 178 -17.57 -8.21 12.24
C PRO A 178 -16.40 -9.15 12.56
N TRP A 179 -15.38 -9.11 11.71
CA TRP A 179 -14.12 -9.78 11.93
C TRP A 179 -12.99 -9.00 11.23
N MET A 180 -11.75 -9.28 11.58
CA MET A 180 -10.59 -8.62 10.98
C MET A 180 -9.60 -9.65 10.45
N LEU A 181 -9.08 -9.39 9.26
CA LEU A 181 -7.86 -9.98 8.72
C LEU A 181 -6.71 -9.05 9.07
N GLN A 182 -5.73 -9.55 9.83
CA GLN A 182 -4.48 -8.85 10.13
C GLN A 182 -3.34 -9.61 9.45
N PHE A 183 -2.64 -8.95 8.53
CA PHE A 183 -1.51 -9.51 7.82
C PHE A 183 -0.34 -8.52 7.85
N GLY A 184 0.86 -8.98 8.20
CA GLY A 184 2.00 -8.09 8.21
C GLY A 184 3.32 -8.77 8.55
N GLY A 185 4.37 -8.02 8.36
CA GLY A 185 5.75 -8.37 8.61
C GLY A 185 6.60 -7.12 8.77
N HIS A 186 7.89 -7.22 8.50
CA HIS A 186 8.72 -6.06 8.35
C HIS A 186 8.17 -5.21 7.19
N HIS A 187 8.04 -3.89 7.39
CA HIS A 187 7.55 -2.92 6.41
C HIS A 187 6.11 -3.11 5.90
N LEU A 188 5.29 -3.96 6.55
CA LEU A 188 3.90 -4.12 6.14
C LEU A 188 2.98 -4.36 7.33
N ALA A 189 1.85 -3.65 7.37
CA ALA A 189 0.70 -4.00 8.18
C ALA A 189 -0.60 -3.73 7.41
N ILE A 190 -1.40 -4.77 7.23
CA ILE A 190 -2.75 -4.74 6.68
C ILE A 190 -3.70 -5.13 7.81
N ASN A 191 -4.55 -4.21 8.23
CA ASN A 191 -5.61 -4.44 9.21
C ASN A 191 -6.95 -4.22 8.50
N LEU A 192 -7.50 -5.26 7.91
CA LEU A 192 -8.76 -5.21 7.16
C LEU A 192 -9.90 -5.70 8.03
N THR A 193 -10.76 -4.80 8.49
CA THR A 193 -12.01 -5.13 9.17
C THR A 193 -13.14 -5.24 8.18
N LEU A 194 -13.92 -6.32 8.28
CA LEU A 194 -15.10 -6.61 7.46
C LEU A 194 -16.32 -6.73 8.37
N ALA A 195 -17.45 -6.12 7.98
CA ALA A 195 -18.73 -6.21 8.66
C ALA A 195 -19.88 -6.19 7.64
N GLY A 196 -20.36 -7.34 7.26
CA GLY A 196 -21.36 -7.46 6.19
C GLY A 196 -20.82 -6.93 4.86
N SER A 197 -21.45 -5.90 4.31
CA SER A 197 -21.06 -5.22 3.08
C SER A 197 -20.09 -4.06 3.29
N GLN A 198 -19.61 -3.84 4.51
CA GLN A 198 -18.71 -2.75 4.87
C GLN A 198 -17.30 -3.28 5.12
N ALA A 199 -16.30 -2.49 4.76
CA ALA A 199 -14.90 -2.78 5.05
C ALA A 199 -14.10 -1.52 5.35
N ALA A 200 -13.09 -1.66 6.22
CA ALA A 200 -12.09 -0.62 6.50
C ALA A 200 -10.71 -1.26 6.61
N MET A 201 -9.72 -0.69 5.91
CA MET A 201 -8.32 -1.14 5.96
C MET A 201 -7.47 -0.04 6.58
N VAL A 202 -7.83 0.35 7.78
CA VAL A 202 -7.16 1.39 8.58
C VAL A 202 -7.11 0.96 10.06
N PRO A 203 -5.96 1.20 10.74
CA PRO A 203 -4.68 1.66 10.21
C PRO A 203 -4.04 0.64 9.25
N SER A 204 -3.30 1.11 8.25
CA SER A 204 -2.45 0.24 7.44
C SER A 204 -1.11 0.91 7.14
N LEU A 205 -0.08 0.11 6.99
CA LEU A 205 1.29 0.58 6.85
C LEU A 205 1.98 -0.21 5.72
N PRO A 206 1.94 0.27 4.47
CA PRO A 206 2.89 -0.12 3.45
C PRO A 206 4.18 0.70 3.59
N ALA A 207 5.34 0.04 3.65
CA ALA A 207 6.65 0.65 3.74
C ALA A 207 7.63 -0.06 2.81
N ALA A 208 8.85 0.40 2.66
CA ALA A 208 9.81 -0.23 1.76
C ALA A 208 11.25 -0.03 2.22
N GLN A 209 12.00 -1.11 2.27
CA GLN A 209 13.44 -1.18 2.32
C GLN A 209 13.91 -2.51 1.70
N PRO A 210 14.71 -2.46 0.62
CA PRO A 210 15.10 -1.25 -0.12
C PRO A 210 13.89 -0.60 -0.81
N ALA A 211 13.90 0.73 -0.94
CA ALA A 211 12.86 1.46 -1.67
C ALA A 211 12.90 1.17 -3.17
N THR A 212 14.04 0.70 -3.67
CA THR A 212 14.25 0.32 -5.06
C THR A 212 15.15 -0.91 -5.14
N TYR A 213 14.72 -1.93 -5.90
CA TYR A 213 15.51 -3.14 -6.14
C TYR A 213 15.25 -3.71 -7.52
N THR A 214 16.10 -4.65 -7.97
CA THR A 214 15.92 -5.38 -9.22
C THR A 214 15.34 -6.76 -8.95
N PHE A 215 14.28 -7.12 -9.65
CA PHE A 215 13.70 -8.45 -9.63
C PHE A 215 13.40 -8.90 -11.07
N GLU A 216 13.92 -10.06 -11.47
CA GLU A 216 13.80 -10.62 -12.83
C GLU A 216 14.13 -9.59 -13.93
N GLY A 217 15.23 -8.85 -13.75
CA GLY A 217 15.70 -7.83 -14.70
C GLY A 217 14.86 -6.55 -14.75
N ARG A 218 13.86 -6.38 -13.89
CA ARG A 218 13.03 -5.19 -13.80
C ARG A 218 13.29 -4.42 -12.52
N THR A 219 13.29 -3.10 -12.61
CA THR A 219 13.33 -2.23 -11.43
C THR A 219 11.96 -2.25 -10.75
N VAL A 220 11.96 -2.54 -9.45
CA VAL A 220 10.78 -2.53 -8.58
C VAL A 220 10.93 -1.40 -7.58
N ARG A 221 9.88 -0.60 -7.44
CA ARG A 221 9.75 0.50 -6.48
C ARG A 221 8.38 0.38 -5.81
N PRO A 222 8.27 -0.32 -4.67
CA PRO A 222 6.96 -0.61 -4.04
C PRO A 222 6.14 0.64 -3.73
N LEU A 223 6.81 1.76 -3.39
CA LEU A 223 6.22 3.07 -3.08
C LEU A 223 6.63 4.15 -4.11
N GLY A 224 6.94 3.74 -5.33
CA GLY A 224 7.42 4.67 -6.37
C GLY A 224 6.36 5.69 -6.78
N ASN A 225 5.10 5.28 -6.91
CA ASN A 225 4.01 6.17 -7.29
C ASN A 225 3.73 7.23 -6.22
N GLU A 226 3.72 6.84 -4.95
CA GLU A 226 3.53 7.73 -3.81
C GLU A 226 4.59 8.83 -3.79
N ASN A 227 5.85 8.42 -3.94
CA ASN A 227 6.98 9.34 -4.02
C ASN A 227 6.85 10.31 -5.20
N ASP A 228 6.70 9.78 -6.40
CA ASP A 228 6.73 10.57 -7.63
C ASP A 228 5.55 11.56 -7.71
N LYS A 229 4.35 11.12 -7.31
CA LYS A 229 3.15 11.97 -7.25
C LYS A 229 3.29 13.10 -6.21
N ALA A 230 3.87 12.81 -5.04
CA ALA A 230 4.06 13.83 -4.01
C ALA A 230 5.09 14.87 -4.43
N PHE A 231 6.22 14.46 -5.02
CA PHE A 231 7.19 15.39 -5.60
C PHE A 231 6.60 16.19 -6.77
N ALA A 232 5.75 15.59 -7.60
CA ALA A 232 5.05 16.32 -8.65
C ALA A 232 4.12 17.40 -8.08
N LEU A 233 3.39 17.10 -7.00
CA LEU A 233 2.50 18.07 -6.36
C LEU A 233 3.29 19.23 -5.77
N ILE A 234 4.32 18.97 -4.92
CA ILE A 234 5.07 20.07 -4.26
C ILE A 234 5.75 20.97 -5.28
N ASN A 235 6.21 20.41 -6.42
CA ASN A 235 6.83 21.19 -7.49
C ASN A 235 5.83 21.89 -8.43
N ALA A 236 4.55 21.51 -8.40
CA ALA A 236 3.47 22.22 -9.10
C ALA A 236 2.89 23.41 -8.29
N LEU A 237 3.28 23.56 -7.04
CA LEU A 237 2.86 24.69 -6.20
C LEU A 237 3.63 25.96 -6.60
N ASP A 238 2.95 27.11 -6.60
CA ASP A 238 3.62 28.40 -6.66
C ASP A 238 4.38 28.71 -5.36
N ASP A 239 5.16 29.79 -5.32
CA ASP A 239 6.02 30.12 -4.17
C ASP A 239 5.20 30.37 -2.90
N THR A 240 4.03 31.03 -3.01
CA THR A 240 3.13 31.30 -1.87
C THR A 240 2.53 30.01 -1.32
N GLN A 241 2.06 29.15 -2.20
CA GLN A 241 1.50 27.84 -1.86
C GLN A 241 2.60 26.94 -1.24
N ARG A 242 3.78 26.95 -1.83
CA ARG A 242 4.92 26.17 -1.34
C ARG A 242 5.36 26.61 0.06
N HIS A 243 5.39 27.92 0.31
CA HIS A 243 5.69 28.48 1.63
C HIS A 243 4.67 28.02 2.68
N GLN A 244 3.38 27.89 2.32
CA GLN A 244 2.35 27.36 3.22
C GLN A 244 2.48 25.83 3.42
N ALA A 245 2.87 25.08 2.38
CA ALA A 245 2.96 23.62 2.44
C ALA A 245 4.17 23.15 3.25
N ILE A 246 5.31 23.85 3.17
CA ILE A 246 6.56 23.44 3.79
C ILE A 246 6.56 23.79 5.28
N LEU A 247 6.72 22.78 6.12
CA LEU A 247 6.85 22.92 7.57
C LEU A 247 8.17 23.61 7.93
N GLY A 248 8.14 24.49 8.93
CA GLY A 248 9.34 25.17 9.46
C GLY A 248 10.27 24.27 10.29
N TYR A 249 10.04 22.97 10.31
CA TYR A 249 10.79 22.00 11.08
C TYR A 249 10.94 20.66 10.33
N ARG A 250 11.96 19.87 10.73
CA ARG A 250 12.22 18.56 10.18
C ARG A 250 11.34 17.50 10.84
N VAL A 251 10.72 16.65 10.01
CA VAL A 251 10.04 15.44 10.46
C VAL A 251 10.88 14.24 10.01
N ALA A 252 11.41 13.48 10.97
CA ALA A 252 12.39 12.43 10.73
C ALA A 252 11.79 11.03 10.58
N ASP A 253 10.55 10.82 11.02
CA ASP A 253 9.82 9.55 10.94
C ASP A 253 8.31 9.81 11.08
N LEU A 254 7.50 8.74 11.05
CA LEU A 254 6.05 8.79 11.26
C LEU A 254 5.71 9.42 12.63
N VAL A 255 4.79 10.38 12.63
CA VAL A 255 4.27 11.00 13.85
C VAL A 255 3.16 10.14 14.46
N LEU A 256 2.28 9.58 13.62
CA LEU A 256 1.13 8.78 14.04
C LEU A 256 1.23 7.31 13.53
N GLY A 257 2.44 6.77 13.53
CA GLY A 257 2.74 5.38 13.19
C GLY A 257 2.26 4.36 14.23
N PRO A 258 2.81 3.14 14.22
CA PRO A 258 2.44 2.06 15.15
C PRO A 258 2.51 2.48 16.61
N GLY A 259 1.53 2.06 17.42
CA GLY A 259 1.44 2.41 18.83
C GLY A 259 0.91 3.82 19.14
N GLN A 260 0.44 4.55 18.11
CA GLN A 260 -0.18 5.86 18.25
C GLN A 260 -1.72 5.80 18.09
N ASP A 261 -2.33 4.65 18.43
CA ASP A 261 -3.77 4.44 18.31
C ASP A 261 -4.55 5.49 19.11
N GLY A 262 -5.62 6.02 18.51
CA GLY A 262 -6.46 7.05 19.11
C GLY A 262 -5.85 8.45 19.18
N ARG A 263 -4.56 8.64 18.81
CA ARG A 263 -3.94 9.96 18.78
C ARG A 263 -4.26 10.69 17.49
N THR A 264 -4.43 12.01 17.62
CA THR A 264 -4.58 12.95 16.52
C THR A 264 -3.61 14.11 16.71
N ILE A 265 -3.33 14.83 15.63
CA ILE A 265 -2.54 16.08 15.62
C ILE A 265 -3.32 17.15 14.87
N GLN A 266 -3.00 18.40 15.13
CA GLN A 266 -3.58 19.51 14.38
C GLN A 266 -3.11 19.46 12.91
N PRO A 267 -4.00 19.67 11.93
CA PRO A 267 -3.61 19.79 10.53
C PRO A 267 -2.64 20.95 10.31
N GLU A 268 -1.61 20.72 9.51
CA GLU A 268 -0.61 21.71 9.12
C GLU A 268 -0.38 21.66 7.61
N GLY A 269 0.27 22.71 7.08
CA GLY A 269 0.55 22.83 5.66
C GLY A 269 -0.52 23.60 4.90
N ILE A 270 -0.60 23.41 3.58
CA ILE A 270 -1.57 24.09 2.72
C ILE A 270 -2.89 23.34 2.68
N ARG A 271 -3.99 24.05 2.87
CA ARG A 271 -5.34 23.50 2.73
C ARG A 271 -5.69 23.33 1.24
N ALA A 272 -6.28 22.22 0.86
CA ALA A 272 -6.61 21.93 -0.55
C ALA A 272 -7.59 22.94 -1.16
N SER A 273 -8.40 23.66 -0.35
CA SER A 273 -9.22 24.78 -0.86
C SER A 273 -8.40 25.95 -1.42
N ALA A 274 -7.11 26.07 -1.07
CA ALA A 274 -6.17 27.07 -1.62
C ALA A 274 -5.40 26.56 -2.85
N LEU A 275 -5.61 25.31 -3.25
CA LEU A 275 -5.02 24.70 -4.43
C LEU A 275 -5.91 24.89 -5.66
N SER A 276 -5.28 24.98 -6.85
CA SER A 276 -6.00 24.94 -8.12
C SER A 276 -6.71 23.59 -8.33
N PRO A 277 -7.71 23.48 -9.21
CA PRO A 277 -8.38 22.21 -9.50
C PRO A 277 -7.41 21.10 -9.97
N SER A 278 -6.38 21.45 -10.72
CA SER A 278 -5.34 20.50 -11.16
C SER A 278 -4.51 20.00 -9.98
N GLN A 279 -4.05 20.89 -9.10
CA GLN A 279 -3.31 20.54 -7.89
C GLN A 279 -4.15 19.72 -6.90
N GLN A 280 -5.46 20.01 -6.76
CA GLN A 280 -6.38 19.19 -5.98
C GLN A 280 -6.50 17.76 -6.55
N THR A 281 -6.53 17.63 -7.88
CA THR A 281 -6.52 16.32 -8.54
C THR A 281 -5.22 15.57 -8.29
N MET A 282 -4.07 16.25 -8.31
CA MET A 282 -2.78 15.64 -7.95
C MET A 282 -2.78 15.15 -6.50
N MET A 283 -3.24 15.98 -5.56
CA MET A 283 -3.32 15.60 -4.14
C MET A 283 -4.25 14.39 -3.92
N TRP A 284 -5.41 14.37 -4.56
CA TRP A 284 -6.33 13.24 -4.49
C TRP A 284 -5.70 11.97 -5.07
N SER A 285 -4.96 12.09 -6.19
CA SER A 285 -4.27 10.94 -6.81
C SER A 285 -3.18 10.33 -5.91
N ILE A 286 -2.58 11.10 -5.00
CA ILE A 286 -1.67 10.58 -3.98
C ILE A 286 -2.47 9.74 -2.98
N ALA A 287 -3.60 10.23 -2.47
CA ALA A 287 -4.42 9.50 -1.50
C ALA A 287 -4.96 8.17 -2.06
N GLU A 288 -5.19 8.07 -3.38
CA GLU A 288 -5.60 6.83 -4.05
C GLU A 288 -4.59 5.69 -3.89
N GLU A 289 -3.27 5.99 -3.76
CA GLU A 289 -2.23 4.96 -3.62
C GLU A 289 -2.38 4.14 -2.35
N TRP A 290 -2.99 4.70 -1.30
CA TRP A 290 -3.30 3.98 -0.05
C TRP A 290 -4.74 3.46 -0.03
N ALA A 291 -5.73 4.29 -0.29
CA ALA A 291 -7.13 3.88 -0.25
C ALA A 291 -7.44 2.80 -1.30
N GLY A 292 -6.75 2.84 -2.45
CA GLY A 292 -6.88 1.87 -3.53
C GLY A 292 -6.21 0.52 -3.30
N ILE A 293 -5.49 0.30 -2.19
CA ILE A 293 -4.89 -1.01 -1.85
C ILE A 293 -5.99 -2.04 -1.55
N MET A 294 -7.03 -1.65 -0.85
CA MET A 294 -8.17 -2.51 -0.52
C MET A 294 -8.92 -2.95 -1.78
N ASN A 295 -9.63 -4.09 -1.72
CA ASN A 295 -10.47 -4.56 -2.82
C ASN A 295 -11.32 -3.41 -3.40
N THR A 296 -11.34 -3.28 -4.71
CA THR A 296 -11.89 -2.14 -5.46
C THR A 296 -13.31 -1.78 -5.03
N VAL A 297 -14.15 -2.79 -4.78
CA VAL A 297 -15.55 -2.60 -4.38
C VAL A 297 -15.69 -1.84 -3.06
N PHE A 298 -14.74 -2.01 -2.13
CA PHE A 298 -14.71 -1.27 -0.86
C PHE A 298 -13.87 0.01 -0.95
N ALA A 299 -12.88 0.03 -1.84
CA ALA A 299 -12.04 1.20 -2.06
C ALA A 299 -12.81 2.36 -2.71
N GLU A 300 -13.71 2.08 -3.66
CA GLU A 300 -14.46 3.10 -4.38
C GLU A 300 -15.29 4.02 -3.46
N PRO A 301 -16.15 3.53 -2.54
CA PRO A 301 -16.88 4.40 -1.62
C PRO A 301 -15.94 5.13 -0.66
N ARG A 302 -14.83 4.52 -0.25
CA ARG A 302 -13.81 5.19 0.58
C ARG A 302 -13.13 6.33 -0.16
N MET A 303 -12.76 6.15 -1.41
CA MET A 303 -12.18 7.20 -2.27
C MET A 303 -13.20 8.32 -2.53
N ALA A 304 -14.49 8.00 -2.69
CA ALA A 304 -15.54 9.00 -2.82
C ALA A 304 -15.67 9.86 -1.53
N GLU A 305 -15.61 9.24 -0.35
CA GLU A 305 -15.61 9.94 0.94
C GLU A 305 -14.39 10.88 1.08
N ILE A 306 -13.19 10.40 0.76
CA ILE A 306 -11.95 11.22 0.78
C ILE A 306 -12.11 12.41 -0.18
N ARG A 307 -12.63 12.17 -1.37
CA ARG A 307 -12.83 13.23 -2.38
C ARG A 307 -13.84 14.27 -1.94
N SER A 308 -14.93 13.88 -1.28
CA SER A 308 -15.93 14.83 -0.75
C SER A 308 -15.37 15.74 0.33
N ASN A 309 -14.39 15.29 1.10
CA ASN A 309 -13.71 16.03 2.16
C ASN A 309 -12.40 16.69 1.71
N LEU A 310 -12.06 16.59 0.41
CA LEU A 310 -10.75 17.02 -0.08
C LEU A 310 -10.46 18.49 0.21
N ARG A 311 -11.45 19.38 0.06
CA ARG A 311 -11.28 20.82 0.29
C ARG A 311 -10.88 21.18 1.72
N ASP A 312 -11.19 20.31 2.69
CA ASP A 312 -10.86 20.45 4.12
C ASP A 312 -9.62 19.63 4.51
N THR A 313 -8.91 19.10 3.52
CA THR A 313 -7.72 18.29 3.67
C THR A 313 -6.48 19.17 3.46
N TYR A 314 -5.42 18.90 4.22
CA TYR A 314 -4.16 19.64 4.22
C TYR A 314 -3.05 18.80 3.64
N PHE A 315 -2.12 19.45 2.95
CA PHE A 315 -0.88 18.86 2.48
C PHE A 315 0.31 19.58 3.15
N ALA A 316 1.10 18.82 3.89
CA ALA A 316 2.30 19.32 4.55
C ALA A 316 3.54 18.60 4.00
N TRP A 317 4.64 19.33 3.93
CA TRP A 317 5.92 18.87 3.42
C TRP A 317 7.06 19.22 4.39
N SER A 318 8.05 18.33 4.56
CA SER A 318 9.27 18.60 5.31
C SER A 318 10.47 18.00 4.61
N GLY A 319 11.44 18.81 4.27
CA GLY A 319 12.67 18.41 3.56
C GLY A 319 12.82 19.06 2.19
N PRO A 320 13.83 18.65 1.42
CA PRO A 320 14.09 19.20 0.08
C PRO A 320 12.97 18.86 -0.90
N THR A 321 12.76 19.71 -1.91
CA THR A 321 11.75 19.51 -2.96
C THR A 321 12.34 18.95 -4.27
N THR A 322 13.65 18.74 -4.31
CA THR A 322 14.30 18.06 -5.44
C THR A 322 13.92 16.61 -5.47
N ASN A 323 13.41 16.12 -6.60
CA ASN A 323 13.01 14.73 -6.75
C ASN A 323 14.18 13.77 -6.41
N GLY A 324 13.86 12.71 -5.65
CA GLY A 324 14.86 11.75 -5.16
C GLY A 324 15.56 12.16 -3.85
N SER A 325 15.22 13.31 -3.26
CA SER A 325 15.69 13.71 -1.94
C SER A 325 14.88 13.04 -0.81
N PRO A 326 15.43 12.89 0.39
CA PRO A 326 14.68 12.44 1.54
C PRO A 326 13.71 13.54 1.99
N ALA A 327 12.43 13.33 1.76
CA ALA A 327 11.39 14.28 2.14
C ALA A 327 10.19 13.57 2.76
N TYR A 328 9.67 14.16 3.82
CA TYR A 328 8.43 13.77 4.47
C TYR A 328 7.27 14.54 3.86
N PHE A 329 6.13 13.87 3.72
CA PHE A 329 4.87 14.56 3.51
C PHE A 329 3.73 13.95 4.33
N ARG A 330 2.71 14.78 4.58
CA ARG A 330 1.48 14.38 5.25
C ARG A 330 0.27 14.91 4.50
N ILE A 331 -0.74 14.06 4.32
CA ILE A 331 -2.08 14.44 3.85
C ILE A 331 -3.04 14.18 5.01
N GLN A 332 -3.67 15.21 5.52
CA GLN A 332 -4.53 15.14 6.69
C GLN A 332 -5.85 15.86 6.46
N GLY A 333 -6.94 15.13 6.57
CA GLY A 333 -8.31 15.65 6.43
C GLY A 333 -9.23 15.13 7.54
N PRO A 334 -10.53 15.44 7.47
CA PRO A 334 -11.49 15.04 8.50
C PRO A 334 -11.57 13.55 8.76
N THR A 335 -11.39 12.73 7.71
CA THR A 335 -11.45 11.25 7.77
C THR A 335 -10.19 10.61 7.21
N LEU A 336 -9.10 11.35 7.02
CA LEU A 336 -7.89 10.89 6.35
C LEU A 336 -6.65 11.35 7.08
N LEU A 337 -5.73 10.43 7.30
CA LEU A 337 -4.35 10.71 7.62
C LEU A 337 -3.45 9.78 6.82
N ILE A 338 -2.54 10.38 6.05
CA ILE A 338 -1.45 9.69 5.37
C ILE A 338 -0.16 10.38 5.77
N GLU A 339 0.86 9.61 6.12
CA GLU A 339 2.23 10.08 6.27
C GLU A 339 3.15 9.23 5.40
N TYR A 340 4.16 9.87 4.84
CA TYR A 340 5.27 9.24 4.11
C TYR A 340 6.56 9.82 4.69
N ALA A 341 7.41 8.99 5.23
CA ALA A 341 8.60 9.39 5.97
C ALA A 341 9.84 8.59 5.55
N PRO A 342 10.91 9.26 5.07
CA PRO A 342 12.21 8.63 4.90
C PRO A 342 12.82 8.40 6.29
N GLN A 343 13.05 7.13 6.63
CA GLN A 343 13.61 6.75 7.92
C GLN A 343 15.07 7.24 8.02
N GLN A 344 15.36 8.08 9.02
CA GLN A 344 16.71 8.64 9.25
C GLN A 344 17.32 9.32 8.01
N ASP A 345 16.50 10.04 7.26
CA ASP A 345 16.89 10.71 6.01
C ASP A 345 17.40 9.78 4.89
N SER A 346 17.08 8.49 4.96
CA SER A 346 17.39 7.53 3.90
C SER A 346 16.34 7.52 2.81
N VAL A 347 16.75 7.76 1.58
CA VAL A 347 15.88 7.61 0.39
C VAL A 347 15.58 6.14 0.07
N ASP A 348 16.32 5.22 0.68
CA ASP A 348 16.18 3.77 0.48
C ASP A 348 15.40 3.07 1.60
N HIS A 349 14.95 3.81 2.62
CA HIS A 349 14.19 3.28 3.74
C HIS A 349 13.00 4.18 4.05
N ILE A 350 11.82 3.78 3.60
CA ILE A 350 10.60 4.58 3.64
C ILE A 350 9.56 3.91 4.52
N HIS A 351 9.04 4.68 5.47
CA HIS A 351 7.83 4.31 6.23
C HIS A 351 6.63 5.10 5.74
N THR A 352 5.45 4.50 5.74
CA THR A 352 4.20 5.22 5.54
C THR A 352 3.16 4.77 6.55
N ILE A 353 2.10 5.55 6.73
CA ILE A 353 0.92 5.18 7.50
C ILE A 353 -0.33 5.72 6.80
N TYR A 354 -1.38 4.93 6.79
CA TYR A 354 -2.71 5.30 6.34
C TYR A 354 -3.72 5.05 7.44
N ARG A 355 -4.45 6.09 7.85
CA ARG A 355 -5.44 6.04 8.92
C ARG A 355 -6.71 6.78 8.54
N ASP A 356 -7.78 6.42 9.19
CA ASP A 356 -8.99 7.22 9.39
C ASP A 356 -9.24 7.35 10.89
N PRO A 357 -8.82 8.44 11.54
CA PRO A 357 -8.98 8.59 13.00
C PRO A 357 -10.43 8.46 13.48
N THR A 358 -11.41 8.60 12.57
CA THR A 358 -12.84 8.41 12.88
C THR A 358 -13.32 6.99 12.66
N ASN A 359 -12.50 6.13 12.03
CA ASN A 359 -12.89 4.77 11.63
C ASN A 359 -11.74 3.74 11.72
N ASP A 360 -10.66 4.04 12.45
CA ASP A 360 -9.59 3.07 12.66
C ASP A 360 -10.18 1.76 13.20
N TYR A 361 -9.72 0.64 12.62
CA TYR A 361 -10.24 -0.71 12.89
C TYR A 361 -11.72 -0.91 12.59
N GLY A 362 -12.34 -0.08 11.76
CA GLY A 362 -13.75 -0.16 11.40
C GLY A 362 -14.69 0.33 12.50
N ALA A 363 -14.26 1.24 13.37
CA ALA A 363 -15.01 1.70 14.54
C ALA A 363 -16.44 2.20 14.23
N LYS A 364 -16.68 2.69 13.00
CA LYS A 364 -18.01 3.18 12.58
C LYS A 364 -19.06 2.06 12.42
N PHE A 365 -18.64 0.81 12.22
CA PHE A 365 -19.55 -0.30 11.90
C PHE A 365 -19.35 -1.59 12.71
N VAL A 366 -18.42 -1.59 13.68
CA VAL A 366 -18.20 -2.76 14.56
C VAL A 366 -18.74 -2.59 15.98
N GLY A 367 -19.33 -1.43 16.29
CA GLY A 367 -19.68 -1.05 17.66
C GLY A 367 -18.46 -0.63 18.49
N LYS A 368 -18.68 0.18 19.50
CA LYS A 368 -17.63 0.56 20.47
C LYS A 368 -17.42 -0.52 21.49
#